data_ec55f3d6b966144f8b8066d07d5916e0
#
_entry.id   ec55f3d6b966144f8b8066d07d5916e0
#
_cell.length_a   1.000
_cell.length_b   1.000
_cell.length_c   1.000
_cell.angle_alpha   90.00
_cell.angle_beta   90.00
_cell.angle_gamma   90.00
#
_symmetry.space_group_name_H-M   'P 1'
#
loop_
_entity.id
_entity.type
_entity.pdbx_description
1 polymer ?
#
loop_
_entity_poly.entity_id
_entity_poly.type
_entity_poly.pdbx_seq_one_letter_code
_entity_poly.pdbx_strand_id
1 'polypeptide(L)'
;KSNVNTLYDQEMYVTSYINAKDDLMLCDVFIDNGESGLSFQRPGFEAMIKGIRDGKYNCIVVKDLSRFGRNHLEAAYYIYKFFPQYSTRFIAINDDYDSTEGNTALEDILLPIKNLINENYARETSRKVGTTARNHINNGLFISAFAPFGYKKSKTKIGRLEIDEKVAPIVRQVFDMFVVQDMSTVEISRQLNDEGVIS
;
A
#
# COMPACT_ATOMS: atom_id res chain seq x y z
N LYS A 1 -27.71 -26.96 -21.74
CA LYS A 1 -28.99 -26.62 -21.09
C LYS A 1 -28.91 -26.53 -19.56
N SER A 2 -27.96 -27.20 -18.88
CA SER A 2 -27.85 -27.15 -17.41
C SER A 2 -27.28 -25.82 -16.84
N ASN A 3 -26.43 -25.10 -17.59
CA ASN A 3 -25.79 -23.89 -17.09
C ASN A 3 -26.70 -22.63 -17.02
N VAL A 4 -27.71 -22.57 -17.91
CA VAL A 4 -28.62 -21.40 -17.97
C VAL A 4 -29.55 -21.38 -16.76
N ASN A 5 -30.10 -22.57 -16.38
CA ASN A 5 -30.96 -22.69 -15.19
C ASN A 5 -30.19 -22.31 -13.91
N THR A 6 -28.92 -22.71 -13.79
CA THR A 6 -28.10 -22.42 -12.61
C THR A 6 -27.80 -20.94 -12.45
N LEU A 7 -27.65 -20.18 -13.53
CA LEU A 7 -27.43 -18.72 -13.49
C LEU A 7 -28.71 -17.97 -13.13
N TYR A 8 -29.81 -18.33 -13.73
CA TYR A 8 -31.12 -17.79 -13.39
C TYR A 8 -31.49 -18.04 -11.92
N ASP A 9 -31.26 -19.25 -11.40
CA ASP A 9 -31.49 -19.57 -9.99
C ASP A 9 -30.60 -18.72 -9.05
N GLN A 10 -29.35 -18.45 -9.44
CA GLN A 10 -28.45 -17.60 -8.65
C GLN A 10 -28.91 -16.13 -8.65
N GLU A 11 -29.31 -15.61 -9.80
CA GLU A 11 -29.83 -14.25 -9.91
C GLU A 11 -31.09 -14.08 -9.06
N MET A 12 -32.06 -15.03 -9.19
CA MET A 12 -33.29 -15.04 -8.39
C MET A 12 -32.98 -15.06 -6.88
N TYR A 13 -32.02 -15.88 -6.47
CA TYR A 13 -31.64 -16.01 -5.07
C TYR A 13 -31.07 -14.70 -4.50
N VAL A 14 -30.11 -14.08 -5.20
CA VAL A 14 -29.49 -12.82 -4.78
C VAL A 14 -30.52 -11.69 -4.81
N THR A 15 -31.36 -11.61 -5.86
CA THR A 15 -32.42 -10.61 -5.98
C THR A 15 -33.43 -10.72 -4.82
N SER A 16 -33.84 -11.95 -4.49
CA SER A 16 -34.74 -12.17 -3.37
C SER A 16 -34.16 -11.74 -2.03
N TYR A 17 -32.87 -11.99 -1.82
CA TYR A 17 -32.16 -11.51 -0.62
C TYR A 17 -32.15 -9.98 -0.54
N ILE A 18 -31.80 -9.28 -1.65
CA ILE A 18 -31.77 -7.83 -1.71
C ILE A 18 -33.16 -7.25 -1.42
N ASN A 19 -34.20 -7.79 -2.05
CA ASN A 19 -35.58 -7.32 -1.87
C ASN A 19 -36.14 -7.55 -0.45
N ALA A 20 -35.55 -8.47 0.32
CA ALA A 20 -35.92 -8.71 1.72
C ALA A 20 -35.22 -7.78 2.72
N LYS A 21 -34.31 -6.93 2.26
CA LYS A 21 -33.54 -5.99 3.09
C LYS A 21 -33.95 -4.56 2.80
N ASP A 22 -34.32 -3.82 3.84
CA ASP A 22 -34.77 -2.43 3.71
C ASP A 22 -33.64 -1.43 3.37
N ASP A 23 -32.39 -1.82 3.65
CA ASP A 23 -31.18 -1.03 3.44
C ASP A 23 -30.50 -1.30 2.07
N LEU A 24 -31.05 -2.17 1.24
CA LEU A 24 -30.53 -2.53 -0.07
C LEU A 24 -31.51 -2.19 -1.20
N MET A 25 -30.96 -1.74 -2.32
CA MET A 25 -31.70 -1.51 -3.56
C MET A 25 -30.92 -2.10 -4.73
N LEU A 26 -31.59 -2.95 -5.52
CA LEU A 26 -30.98 -3.52 -6.72
C LEU A 26 -30.85 -2.44 -7.80
N CYS A 27 -29.61 -2.16 -8.21
CA CYS A 27 -29.30 -1.20 -9.27
C CYS A 27 -28.98 -1.88 -10.60
N ASP A 28 -28.05 -2.83 -10.58
CA ASP A 28 -27.61 -3.58 -11.78
C ASP A 28 -27.26 -5.03 -11.40
N VAL A 29 -27.26 -5.91 -12.41
CA VAL A 29 -26.85 -7.31 -12.30
C VAL A 29 -25.72 -7.58 -13.29
N PHE A 30 -24.60 -8.13 -12.80
CA PHE A 30 -23.43 -8.47 -13.60
C PHE A 30 -23.27 -9.99 -13.68
N ILE A 31 -23.25 -10.51 -14.91
CA ILE A 31 -23.14 -11.96 -15.17
C ILE A 31 -22.00 -12.18 -16.15
N ASP A 32 -21.03 -13.00 -15.75
CA ASP A 32 -19.94 -13.46 -16.60
C ASP A 32 -20.14 -14.95 -16.94
N ASN A 33 -20.66 -15.22 -18.14
CA ASN A 33 -20.95 -16.57 -18.62
C ASN A 33 -19.71 -17.26 -19.15
N GLY A 34 -19.38 -18.45 -18.59
CA GLY A 34 -18.36 -19.33 -19.15
C GLY A 34 -16.93 -18.91 -18.87
N GLU A 35 -16.70 -17.79 -18.20
CA GLU A 35 -15.37 -17.34 -17.82
C GLU A 35 -14.83 -18.15 -16.61
N SER A 36 -13.54 -18.44 -16.65
CA SER A 36 -12.85 -19.09 -15.55
C SER A 36 -12.87 -18.20 -14.31
N GLY A 37 -13.42 -18.69 -13.19
CA GLY A 37 -13.38 -17.97 -11.90
C GLY A 37 -11.95 -17.74 -11.36
N LEU A 38 -10.91 -18.12 -12.11
CA LEU A 38 -9.51 -17.94 -11.76
C LEU A 38 -8.98 -16.52 -12.09
N SER A 39 -9.65 -15.76 -12.97
CA SER A 39 -9.28 -14.41 -13.35
C SER A 39 -10.41 -13.43 -13.08
N PHE A 40 -10.07 -12.22 -12.65
CA PHE A 40 -10.98 -11.08 -12.54
C PHE A 40 -11.02 -10.21 -13.81
N GLN A 41 -10.27 -10.58 -14.85
CA GLN A 41 -10.36 -9.97 -16.18
C GLN A 41 -11.60 -10.52 -16.92
N ARG A 42 -12.78 -10.02 -16.53
CA ARG A 42 -14.08 -10.43 -17.06
C ARG A 42 -14.91 -9.17 -17.35
N PRO A 43 -15.63 -9.10 -18.49
CA PRO A 43 -16.35 -7.88 -18.88
C PRO A 43 -17.36 -7.41 -17.84
N GLY A 44 -18.14 -8.32 -17.24
CA GLY A 44 -19.11 -7.99 -16.20
C GLY A 44 -18.42 -7.48 -14.93
N PHE A 45 -17.37 -8.15 -14.50
CA PHE A 45 -16.58 -7.72 -13.35
C PHE A 45 -15.93 -6.35 -13.58
N GLU A 46 -15.33 -6.10 -14.74
CA GLU A 46 -14.72 -4.81 -15.08
C GLU A 46 -15.75 -3.68 -15.12
N ALA A 47 -16.94 -3.92 -15.66
CA ALA A 47 -18.04 -2.97 -15.67
C ALA A 47 -18.52 -2.64 -14.23
N MET A 48 -18.63 -3.64 -13.36
CA MET A 48 -18.95 -3.47 -11.95
C MET A 48 -17.90 -2.60 -11.25
N ILE A 49 -16.60 -2.91 -11.41
CA ILE A 49 -15.50 -2.14 -10.81
C ILE A 49 -15.47 -0.70 -11.31
N LYS A 50 -15.74 -0.48 -12.59
CA LYS A 50 -15.89 0.87 -13.14
C LYS A 50 -17.04 1.62 -12.48
N GLY A 51 -18.22 1.00 -12.35
CA GLY A 51 -19.37 1.61 -11.69
C GLY A 51 -19.11 1.97 -10.23
N ILE A 52 -18.34 1.17 -9.50
CA ILE A 52 -17.89 1.48 -8.14
C ILE A 52 -16.99 2.74 -8.13
N ARG A 53 -16.00 2.79 -9.03
CA ARG A 53 -15.11 3.96 -9.15
C ARG A 53 -15.86 5.25 -9.49
N ASP A 54 -16.90 5.13 -10.30
CA ASP A 54 -17.75 6.24 -10.71
C ASP A 54 -18.80 6.62 -9.62
N GLY A 55 -18.79 5.91 -8.47
CA GLY A 55 -19.72 6.15 -7.35
C GLY A 55 -21.16 5.70 -7.62
N LYS A 56 -21.36 4.86 -8.65
CA LYS A 56 -22.69 4.37 -9.05
C LYS A 56 -23.21 3.27 -8.11
N TYR A 57 -22.31 2.46 -7.56
CA TYR A 57 -22.62 1.36 -6.65
C TYR A 57 -21.85 1.50 -5.34
N ASN A 58 -22.55 1.32 -4.23
CA ASN A 58 -22.00 1.36 -2.88
C ASN A 58 -22.13 0.04 -2.11
N CYS A 59 -22.73 -0.98 -2.74
CA CYS A 59 -22.84 -2.31 -2.18
C CYS A 59 -22.76 -3.37 -3.30
N ILE A 60 -22.00 -4.43 -3.05
CA ILE A 60 -21.89 -5.60 -3.92
C ILE A 60 -22.42 -6.82 -3.15
N VAL A 61 -23.37 -7.53 -3.73
CA VAL A 61 -23.96 -8.74 -3.16
C VAL A 61 -23.67 -9.92 -4.06
N VAL A 62 -23.11 -10.98 -3.51
CA VAL A 62 -22.85 -12.25 -4.20
C VAL A 62 -23.47 -13.41 -3.45
N LYS A 63 -23.74 -14.52 -4.16
CA LYS A 63 -24.25 -15.72 -3.52
C LYS A 63 -23.24 -16.29 -2.50
N ASP A 64 -21.99 -16.42 -2.91
CA ASP A 64 -20.87 -16.90 -2.11
C ASP A 64 -19.53 -16.38 -2.68
N LEU A 65 -18.46 -16.46 -1.89
CA LEU A 65 -17.12 -16.01 -2.30
C LEU A 65 -16.59 -16.74 -3.53
N SER A 66 -16.97 -18.01 -3.73
CA SER A 66 -16.52 -18.78 -4.89
C SER A 66 -17.09 -18.23 -6.20
N ARG A 67 -18.22 -17.51 -6.14
CA ARG A 67 -18.84 -16.82 -7.27
C ARG A 67 -18.19 -15.46 -7.53
N PHE A 68 -17.77 -14.80 -6.48
CA PHE A 68 -16.99 -13.57 -6.63
C PHE A 68 -15.65 -13.86 -7.32
N GLY A 69 -14.86 -14.83 -6.83
CA GLY A 69 -13.62 -15.25 -7.47
C GLY A 69 -13.00 -16.48 -6.81
N ARG A 70 -12.44 -17.38 -7.62
CA ARG A 70 -11.70 -18.56 -7.15
C ARG A 70 -10.25 -18.24 -6.76
N ASN A 71 -9.74 -17.10 -7.18
CA ASN A 71 -8.43 -16.60 -6.74
C ASN A 71 -8.63 -15.88 -5.41
N HIS A 72 -8.37 -16.57 -4.31
CA HIS A 72 -8.55 -16.02 -2.96
C HIS A 72 -7.69 -14.78 -2.68
N LEU A 73 -6.52 -14.68 -3.31
CA LEU A 73 -5.63 -13.52 -3.13
C LEU A 73 -6.21 -12.26 -3.77
N GLU A 74 -6.73 -12.37 -5.00
CA GLU A 74 -7.37 -11.26 -5.68
C GLU A 74 -8.71 -10.90 -5.03
N ALA A 75 -9.52 -11.91 -4.64
CA ALA A 75 -10.76 -11.67 -3.91
C ALA A 75 -10.51 -10.89 -2.60
N ALA A 76 -9.52 -11.30 -1.82
CA ALA A 76 -9.13 -10.60 -0.61
C ALA A 76 -8.62 -9.17 -0.88
N TYR A 77 -7.88 -8.94 -1.96
CA TYR A 77 -7.50 -7.58 -2.37
C TYR A 77 -8.72 -6.68 -2.58
N TYR A 78 -9.73 -7.16 -3.33
CA TYR A 78 -10.94 -6.38 -3.55
C TYR A 78 -11.71 -6.14 -2.25
N ILE A 79 -11.92 -7.18 -1.43
CA ILE A 79 -12.71 -7.11 -0.19
C ILE A 79 -12.03 -6.22 0.87
N TYR A 80 -10.70 -6.36 1.07
CA TYR A 80 -10.02 -5.65 2.15
C TYR A 80 -9.35 -4.34 1.75
N LYS A 81 -9.15 -4.10 0.46
CA LYS A 81 -8.47 -2.89 0.00
C LYS A 81 -9.32 -2.06 -0.95
N PHE A 82 -9.76 -2.65 -2.03
CA PHE A 82 -10.46 -1.91 -3.07
C PHE A 82 -11.83 -1.40 -2.60
N PHE A 83 -12.71 -2.27 -2.13
CA PHE A 83 -14.05 -1.88 -1.70
C PHE A 83 -14.04 -0.88 -0.54
N PRO A 84 -13.25 -1.05 0.53
CA PRO A 84 -13.14 -0.04 1.58
C PRO A 84 -12.65 1.32 1.08
N GLN A 85 -11.73 1.36 0.10
CA GLN A 85 -11.24 2.62 -0.48
C GLN A 85 -12.36 3.44 -1.13
N TYR A 86 -13.38 2.76 -1.68
CA TYR A 86 -14.55 3.39 -2.30
C TYR A 86 -15.79 3.37 -1.40
N SER A 87 -15.64 3.06 -0.10
CA SER A 87 -16.75 2.93 0.87
C SER A 87 -17.84 1.99 0.38
N THR A 88 -17.45 0.91 -0.30
CA THR A 88 -18.36 -0.07 -0.87
C THR A 88 -18.51 -1.26 0.08
N ARG A 89 -19.74 -1.56 0.50
CA ARG A 89 -20.11 -2.74 1.28
C ARG A 89 -20.02 -3.99 0.42
N PHE A 90 -19.58 -5.11 0.99
CA PHE A 90 -19.54 -6.41 0.31
C PHE A 90 -20.25 -7.46 1.15
N ILE A 91 -21.21 -8.17 0.52
CA ILE A 91 -22.03 -9.22 1.15
C ILE A 91 -21.88 -10.52 0.36
N ALA A 92 -21.56 -11.62 1.06
CA ALA A 92 -21.58 -12.99 0.52
C ALA A 92 -22.60 -13.82 1.32
N ILE A 93 -23.76 -14.06 0.72
CA ILE A 93 -24.97 -14.55 1.43
C ILE A 93 -24.74 -15.91 2.08
N ASN A 94 -24.26 -16.91 1.32
CA ASN A 94 -24.07 -18.28 1.83
C ASN A 94 -22.90 -18.40 2.82
N ASP A 95 -21.97 -17.45 2.77
CA ASP A 95 -20.82 -17.40 3.66
C ASP A 95 -21.11 -16.59 4.94
N ASP A 96 -22.36 -16.09 5.06
CA ASP A 96 -22.80 -15.22 6.16
C ASP A 96 -21.83 -14.08 6.44
N TYR A 97 -21.30 -13.49 5.35
CA TYR A 97 -20.31 -12.43 5.40
C TYR A 97 -20.89 -11.09 4.98
N ASP A 98 -20.70 -10.09 5.82
CA ASP A 98 -20.99 -8.69 5.57
C ASP A 98 -19.83 -7.83 6.03
N SER A 99 -19.25 -7.05 5.13
CA SER A 99 -18.09 -6.21 5.44
C SER A 99 -18.36 -5.11 6.46
N THR A 100 -19.62 -4.81 6.78
CA THR A 100 -20.01 -3.82 7.80
C THR A 100 -20.22 -4.43 9.18
N GLU A 101 -20.58 -5.71 9.25
CA GLU A 101 -20.92 -6.39 10.51
C GLU A 101 -19.73 -7.18 11.09
N GLY A 102 -18.70 -7.47 10.27
CA GLY A 102 -17.52 -8.25 10.67
C GLY A 102 -17.90 -9.67 11.09
N ASN A 103 -17.77 -10.66 10.21
CA ASN A 103 -18.06 -12.04 10.56
C ASN A 103 -16.79 -12.85 10.80
N THR A 104 -16.72 -13.51 11.96
CA THR A 104 -15.53 -14.20 12.48
C THR A 104 -15.12 -15.45 11.68
N ALA A 105 -16.04 -16.19 11.09
CA ALA A 105 -15.73 -17.47 10.43
C ALA A 105 -14.90 -17.30 9.13
N LEU A 106 -15.18 -16.24 8.36
CA LEU A 106 -14.39 -15.89 7.16
C LEU A 106 -13.15 -15.05 7.49
N GLU A 107 -13.17 -14.30 8.57
CA GLU A 107 -11.99 -13.56 9.03
C GLU A 107 -10.84 -14.50 9.34
N ASP A 108 -11.07 -15.66 9.92
CA ASP A 108 -10.01 -16.65 10.21
C ASP A 108 -9.30 -17.16 8.93
N ILE A 109 -10.03 -17.29 7.83
CA ILE A 109 -9.47 -17.70 6.53
C ILE A 109 -8.84 -16.52 5.80
N LEU A 110 -9.46 -15.34 5.86
CA LEU A 110 -9.04 -14.17 5.12
C LEU A 110 -8.01 -13.32 5.86
N LEU A 111 -7.92 -13.42 7.19
CA LEU A 111 -6.96 -12.67 8.01
C LEU A 111 -5.49 -12.95 7.63
N PRO A 112 -5.05 -14.21 7.43
CA PRO A 112 -3.71 -14.50 6.92
C PRO A 112 -3.45 -13.86 5.54
N ILE A 113 -4.45 -13.84 4.66
CA ILE A 113 -4.35 -13.26 3.32
C ILE A 113 -4.28 -11.72 3.41
N LYS A 114 -5.07 -11.11 4.28
CA LYS A 114 -5.00 -9.67 4.59
C LYS A 114 -3.60 -9.27 5.07
N ASN A 115 -3.01 -10.06 5.96
CA ASN A 115 -1.67 -9.82 6.46
C ASN A 115 -0.61 -9.94 5.35
N LEU A 116 -0.71 -10.94 4.47
CA LEU A 116 0.16 -11.09 3.29
C LEU A 116 0.04 -9.90 2.32
N ILE A 117 -1.17 -9.40 2.07
CA ILE A 117 -1.39 -8.21 1.21
C ILE A 117 -0.74 -6.98 1.83
N ASN A 118 -0.91 -6.77 3.13
CA ASN A 118 -0.32 -5.63 3.83
C ASN A 118 1.22 -5.71 3.84
N GLU A 119 1.79 -6.89 4.06
CA GLU A 119 3.23 -7.12 4.02
C GLU A 119 3.81 -6.86 2.61
N ASN A 120 3.18 -7.38 1.56
CA ASN A 120 3.60 -7.14 0.19
C ASN A 120 3.54 -5.66 -0.18
N TYR A 121 2.50 -4.95 0.25
CA TYR A 121 2.39 -3.50 0.04
C TYR A 121 3.51 -2.73 0.73
N ALA A 122 3.83 -3.09 1.98
CA ALA A 122 4.95 -2.48 2.71
C ALA A 122 6.28 -2.73 2.00
N ARG A 123 6.52 -3.97 1.52
CA ARG A 123 7.72 -4.34 0.76
C ARG A 123 7.81 -3.58 -0.58
N GLU A 124 6.72 -3.46 -1.33
CA GLU A 124 6.70 -2.70 -2.58
C GLU A 124 6.97 -1.22 -2.37
N THR A 125 6.36 -0.63 -1.34
CA THR A 125 6.57 0.77 -1.00
C THR A 125 8.03 1.01 -0.60
N SER A 126 8.59 0.15 0.24
CA SER A 126 10.01 0.21 0.63
C SER A 126 10.93 0.08 -0.58
N ARG A 127 10.63 -0.83 -1.51
CA ARG A 127 11.41 -1.00 -2.74
C ARG A 127 11.35 0.24 -3.64
N LYS A 128 10.17 0.84 -3.80
CA LYS A 128 9.98 2.07 -4.59
C LYS A 128 10.77 3.24 -3.99
N VAL A 129 10.67 3.44 -2.67
CA VAL A 129 11.44 4.46 -1.96
C VAL A 129 12.94 4.20 -2.09
N GLY A 130 13.39 2.97 -1.87
CA GLY A 130 14.80 2.60 -2.02
C GLY A 130 15.35 2.79 -3.44
N THR A 131 14.54 2.50 -4.47
CA THR A 131 14.93 2.72 -5.87
C THR A 131 15.04 4.22 -6.17
N THR A 132 14.09 5.02 -5.71
CA THR A 132 14.14 6.49 -5.88
C THR A 132 15.35 7.07 -5.16
N ALA A 133 15.63 6.63 -3.94
CA ALA A 133 16.81 7.06 -3.17
C ALA A 133 18.12 6.71 -3.91
N ARG A 134 18.25 5.48 -4.41
CA ARG A 134 19.43 5.06 -5.21
C ARG A 134 19.60 5.90 -6.47
N ASN A 135 18.52 6.17 -7.19
CA ASN A 135 18.57 7.02 -8.39
C ASN A 135 19.05 8.45 -8.05
N HIS A 136 18.58 9.02 -6.94
CA HIS A 136 19.08 10.32 -6.48
C HIS A 136 20.58 10.28 -6.14
N ILE A 137 21.02 9.26 -5.41
CA ILE A 137 22.44 9.08 -5.05
C ILE A 137 23.30 8.90 -6.31
N ASN A 138 22.87 8.05 -7.27
CA ASN A 138 23.58 7.82 -8.52
C ASN A 138 23.70 9.10 -9.38
N ASN A 139 22.75 10.01 -9.26
CA ASN A 139 22.78 11.33 -9.87
C ASN A 139 23.56 12.38 -9.03
N GLY A 140 24.24 11.92 -7.98
CA GLY A 140 25.02 12.78 -7.09
C GLY A 140 24.18 13.76 -6.28
N LEU A 141 22.90 13.41 -6.02
CA LEU A 141 22.02 14.23 -5.21
C LEU A 141 22.06 13.79 -3.74
N PHE A 142 22.18 14.73 -2.86
CA PHE A 142 22.12 14.52 -1.42
C PHE A 142 20.65 14.50 -0.96
N ILE A 143 20.24 13.41 -0.32
CA ILE A 143 18.83 13.16 0.02
C ILE A 143 18.54 13.15 1.52
N SER A 144 19.57 13.15 2.39
CA SER A 144 19.37 13.15 3.84
C SER A 144 18.68 14.40 4.36
N ALA A 145 17.97 14.28 5.49
CA ALA A 145 17.28 15.39 6.12
C ALA A 145 18.27 16.47 6.58
N PHE A 146 19.43 16.09 7.13
CA PHE A 146 20.46 16.98 7.63
C PHE A 146 21.75 16.83 6.83
N ALA A 147 22.42 17.95 6.57
CA ALA A 147 23.75 17.94 5.98
C ALA A 147 24.79 17.43 7.00
N PRO A 148 25.84 16.70 6.58
CA PRO A 148 26.96 16.35 7.44
C PRO A 148 27.65 17.61 7.99
N PHE A 149 28.26 17.49 9.17
CA PHE A 149 29.03 18.58 9.74
C PHE A 149 30.15 19.03 8.77
N GLY A 150 30.32 20.33 8.62
CA GLY A 150 31.22 20.93 7.60
C GLY A 150 30.52 21.30 6.29
N TYR A 151 29.26 20.85 6.10
CA TYR A 151 28.46 21.13 4.92
C TYR A 151 27.11 21.73 5.27
N LYS A 152 26.54 22.47 4.32
CA LYS A 152 25.15 22.94 4.35
C LYS A 152 24.45 22.60 3.05
N LYS A 153 23.12 22.47 3.10
CA LYS A 153 22.32 22.30 1.87
C LYS A 153 22.35 23.58 1.04
N SER A 154 22.61 23.43 -0.25
CA SER A 154 22.54 24.58 -1.17
C SER A 154 21.13 25.16 -1.19
N LYS A 155 21.04 26.48 -1.12
CA LYS A 155 19.77 27.22 -1.25
C LYS A 155 19.36 27.40 -2.71
N THR A 156 20.31 27.29 -3.62
CA THR A 156 20.10 27.53 -5.06
C THR A 156 20.00 26.26 -5.89
N LYS A 157 20.60 25.16 -5.44
CA LYS A 157 20.63 23.87 -6.16
C LYS A 157 20.09 22.75 -5.29
N ILE A 158 18.86 22.32 -5.57
CA ILE A 158 18.20 21.22 -4.84
C ILE A 158 19.08 19.96 -4.86
N GLY A 159 19.23 19.32 -3.69
CA GLY A 159 20.01 18.08 -3.57
C GLY A 159 21.53 18.27 -3.69
N ARG A 160 22.07 19.47 -3.53
CA ARG A 160 23.51 19.71 -3.48
C ARG A 160 23.93 20.18 -2.10
N LEU A 161 25.15 19.80 -1.73
CA LEU A 161 25.83 20.30 -0.55
C LEU A 161 26.81 21.42 -0.95
N GLU A 162 26.92 22.41 -0.10
CA GLU A 162 27.93 23.47 -0.14
C GLU A 162 28.79 23.38 1.12
N ILE A 163 30.05 23.74 1.02
CA ILE A 163 30.93 23.82 2.19
C ILE A 163 30.41 24.93 3.12
N ASP A 164 30.30 24.60 4.40
CA ASP A 164 30.04 25.63 5.42
C ASP A 164 31.36 26.19 5.91
N GLU A 165 31.74 27.33 5.36
CA GLU A 165 33.03 27.96 5.64
C GLU A 165 33.27 28.29 7.12
N LYS A 166 32.19 28.33 7.95
CA LYS A 166 32.30 28.57 9.39
C LYS A 166 32.83 27.35 10.14
N VAL A 167 32.43 26.13 9.72
CA VAL A 167 32.76 24.89 10.43
C VAL A 167 33.71 23.99 9.65
N ALA A 168 33.90 24.20 8.36
CA ALA A 168 34.84 23.44 7.54
C ALA A 168 36.30 23.43 8.07
N PRO A 169 36.83 24.52 8.64
CA PRO A 169 38.16 24.50 9.26
C PRO A 169 38.28 23.49 10.39
N ILE A 170 37.24 23.33 11.22
CA ILE A 170 37.21 22.36 12.31
C ILE A 170 37.26 20.93 11.76
N VAL A 171 36.53 20.65 10.68
CA VAL A 171 36.55 19.32 10.03
C VAL A 171 37.95 19.01 9.50
N ARG A 172 38.63 20.00 8.87
CA ARG A 172 40.01 19.84 8.39
C ARG A 172 40.96 19.55 9.53
N GLN A 173 40.85 20.29 10.66
CA GLN A 173 41.64 20.10 11.87
C GLN A 173 41.44 18.66 12.44
N VAL A 174 40.20 18.16 12.51
CA VAL A 174 39.90 16.77 12.93
C VAL A 174 40.62 15.76 12.05
N PHE A 175 40.56 15.93 10.72
CA PHE A 175 41.26 15.04 9.78
C PHE A 175 42.78 15.13 9.93
N ASP A 176 43.35 16.31 10.14
CA ASP A 176 44.77 16.49 10.37
C ASP A 176 45.23 15.79 11.64
N MET A 177 44.51 16.00 12.75
CA MET A 177 44.79 15.31 14.03
C MET A 177 44.72 13.77 13.86
N PHE A 178 43.73 13.26 13.14
CA PHE A 178 43.56 11.84 12.98
C PHE A 178 44.60 11.22 12.03
N VAL A 179 44.81 11.84 10.85
CA VAL A 179 45.63 11.25 9.76
C VAL A 179 47.10 11.59 9.89
N VAL A 180 47.43 12.82 10.30
CA VAL A 180 48.82 13.28 10.34
C VAL A 180 49.42 13.13 11.72
N GLN A 181 48.65 13.41 12.78
CA GLN A 181 49.12 13.36 14.16
C GLN A 181 48.84 12.00 14.85
N ASP A 182 48.18 11.06 14.15
CA ASP A 182 47.82 9.72 14.63
C ASP A 182 47.06 9.71 15.98
N MET A 183 46.28 10.76 16.21
CA MET A 183 45.45 10.89 17.42
C MET A 183 44.24 10.00 17.40
N SER A 184 43.92 9.41 18.53
CA SER A 184 42.66 8.66 18.68
C SER A 184 41.43 9.60 18.69
N THR A 185 40.27 9.08 18.37
CA THR A 185 39.00 9.85 18.39
C THR A 185 38.68 10.44 19.77
N VAL A 186 39.17 9.79 20.85
CA VAL A 186 39.00 10.26 22.24
C VAL A 186 39.88 11.46 22.52
N GLU A 187 41.15 11.45 22.09
CA GLU A 187 42.08 12.58 22.24
C GLU A 187 41.61 13.77 21.43
N ILE A 188 41.19 13.56 20.17
CA ILE A 188 40.61 14.61 19.31
C ILE A 188 39.41 15.26 19.98
N SER A 189 38.50 14.45 20.52
CA SER A 189 37.29 14.94 21.20
C SER A 189 37.64 15.78 22.43
N ARG A 190 38.65 15.38 23.24
CA ARG A 190 39.10 16.13 24.40
C ARG A 190 39.68 17.47 23.97
N GLN A 191 40.59 17.47 22.98
CA GLN A 191 41.22 18.68 22.49
C GLN A 191 40.19 19.70 21.94
N LEU A 192 39.23 19.23 21.14
CA LEU A 192 38.17 20.10 20.61
C LEU A 192 37.29 20.69 21.72
N ASN A 193 36.99 19.90 22.76
CA ASN A 193 36.26 20.40 23.92
C ASN A 193 37.05 21.46 24.70
N ASP A 194 38.37 21.26 24.88
CA ASP A 194 39.24 22.23 25.54
C ASP A 194 39.37 23.53 24.72
N GLU A 195 39.32 23.45 23.40
CA GLU A 195 39.26 24.57 22.47
C GLU A 195 37.88 25.24 22.41
N GLY A 196 36.88 24.70 23.10
CA GLY A 196 35.51 25.26 23.16
C GLY A 196 34.68 25.05 21.89
N VAL A 197 35.04 24.07 21.10
CA VAL A 197 34.25 23.66 19.91
C VAL A 197 33.02 22.89 20.38
N ILE A 198 31.87 23.57 20.35
CA ILE A 198 30.58 22.97 20.70
C ILE A 198 29.95 22.36 19.44
N SER A 199 29.57 21.08 19.52
CA SER A 199 28.87 20.35 18.45
C SER A 199 27.37 20.65 18.43
#